data_c4b414ba59284c492ef671f40676d86d
#
_entry.id   c4b414ba59284c492ef671f40676d86d
#
_cell.length_a   1.000
_cell.length_b   1.000
_cell.length_c   1.000
_cell.angle_alpha   90.00
_cell.angle_beta   90.00
_cell.angle_gamma   90.00
#
_symmetry.space_group_name_H-M   'P 1'
#
loop_
_entity.id
_entity.type
_entity.pdbx_description
1 polymer ?
#
loop_
_entity_poly.entity_id
_entity_poly.type
_entity_poly.pdbx_seq_one_letter_code
_entity_poly.pdbx_strand_id
1 'polypeptide(L)'
;MGQTPAAVPPFIRRPMLMLWAAGQLFLGCAAGPRAPVDESAMREAINSSKTPEDGYASSASYAHYLRSRIAHFAGEHRRAVDELRLALATDDGNPFLTTALADEYARLSELDRAEKQLLILLERHPNYQPAQLLIGKIQYQTHKFDSAASHLRRAIRLDPKDPDAYLILAQLQLEQKAPDEAIKTIQAFGVAVPGEPMGYRRLGLALADKGDYARAEKLLLKSVEIDRGDAETWIALAQLFQATRRSEKAEEAYDEALVEDPDNRDVLLAAGRLAINRGSPARARAYFSRLLSLSDDPELAAKVALSYLASRQFSAAAEFLESARASGLRDARISFYSGLVNERLLRFAKAGEAYAEVPLESGLFEEARLHRANCLSLAGEHAKAIELFKKALVDRPDYLPLYAGYARALERSGAKREAETMLRAAVENHPSPALTEALAELYQREDRAPEAISLLVGALAKNPSEEDLIYSLGAAYQRNGEFDKSIAQMRALLKIKPDHAAAMNFIGYSLVDKGKDLDEAERLVKRALELDPDSGAFLDSLGWLYFHRGDYQRAVDTLERAASLEPDEPLIIEHLGDAYRRTSKNAQAGEAYRRALKALTAAPELQEHKGQKQALERKLKMLSTQTPGR
;
A
#
# COMPACT_ATOMS: atom_id res chain seq x y z
N MET A 1 -13.05 -19.69 15.62
CA MET A 1 -13.67 -18.36 15.76
C MET A 1 -12.57 -17.36 15.54
N GLY A 2 -12.60 -16.77 14.36
CA GLY A 2 -11.57 -15.87 13.92
C GLY A 2 -11.57 -14.61 14.76
N GLN A 3 -10.47 -14.40 15.46
CA GLN A 3 -10.07 -13.02 15.70
C GLN A 3 -9.81 -12.41 14.32
N THR A 4 -10.66 -11.47 13.93
CA THR A 4 -10.32 -10.55 12.86
C THR A 4 -8.93 -10.03 13.15
N PRO A 5 -7.95 -10.18 12.21
CA PRO A 5 -6.72 -9.45 12.35
C PRO A 5 -7.11 -7.98 12.45
N ALA A 6 -6.57 -7.30 13.45
CA ALA A 6 -6.66 -5.86 13.57
C ALA A 6 -6.50 -5.27 12.18
N ALA A 7 -7.48 -4.50 11.74
CA ALA A 7 -7.50 -3.88 10.43
C ALA A 7 -6.16 -3.17 10.23
N VAL A 8 -5.35 -3.69 9.34
CA VAL A 8 -4.22 -2.94 8.79
C VAL A 8 -4.84 -1.69 8.21
N PRO A 9 -4.45 -0.49 8.67
CA PRO A 9 -5.06 0.75 8.22
C PRO A 9 -5.03 0.80 6.68
N PRO A 10 -6.03 1.39 6.02
CA PRO A 10 -6.22 1.33 4.56
C PRO A 10 -5.23 2.16 3.75
N PHE A 11 -3.95 2.18 4.15
CA PHE A 11 -2.88 2.94 3.49
C PHE A 11 -2.19 2.19 2.34
N ILE A 12 -2.60 0.94 2.02
CA ILE A 12 -1.93 0.15 0.97
C ILE A 12 -2.75 0.06 -0.34
N ARG A 13 -3.83 0.85 -0.49
CA ARG A 13 -4.58 0.91 -1.76
C ARG A 13 -4.53 2.27 -2.43
N ARG A 14 -3.34 2.85 -2.58
CA ARG A 14 -3.08 3.78 -3.67
C ARG A 14 -1.76 3.38 -4.30
N PRO A 15 -1.73 3.00 -5.58
CA PRO A 15 -0.48 3.05 -6.31
C PRO A 15 0.02 4.48 -6.16
N MET A 16 1.28 4.65 -5.78
CA MET A 16 2.00 5.91 -5.86
C MET A 16 2.18 6.28 -7.34
N LEU A 17 1.08 6.51 -8.02
CA LEU A 17 0.99 7.34 -9.22
C LEU A 17 0.73 8.74 -8.69
N MET A 18 1.77 9.34 -8.13
CA MET A 18 1.70 10.68 -7.64
C MET A 18 2.00 11.68 -8.73
N LEU A 19 0.97 12.48 -8.99
CA LEU A 19 1.06 13.93 -9.15
C LEU A 19 2.22 14.43 -10.02
N TRP A 20 2.08 14.21 -11.30
CA TRP A 20 2.56 15.16 -12.28
C TRP A 20 1.36 15.95 -12.83
N ALA A 21 0.69 16.66 -11.89
CA ALA A 21 -0.25 17.70 -12.29
C ALA A 21 0.54 18.83 -12.97
N ALA A 22 -0.08 19.42 -13.98
CA ALA A 22 0.40 20.52 -14.84
C ALA A 22 0.92 21.78 -14.12
N GLY A 23 1.35 21.70 -12.89
CA GLY A 23 1.86 22.78 -12.06
C GLY A 23 3.37 22.88 -11.94
N GLN A 24 4.15 21.89 -12.38
CA GLN A 24 5.59 21.88 -12.11
C GLN A 24 6.48 22.49 -13.19
N LEU A 25 5.94 23.05 -14.24
CA LEU A 25 6.77 23.84 -15.18
C LEU A 25 7.24 25.19 -14.61
N PHE A 26 6.78 25.57 -13.39
CA PHE A 26 7.18 26.79 -12.69
C PHE A 26 7.47 26.62 -11.20
N LEU A 27 7.63 25.42 -10.68
CA LEU A 27 8.06 25.25 -9.30
C LEU A 27 9.57 25.50 -9.20
N GLY A 28 9.91 26.77 -9.09
CA GLY A 28 11.07 27.19 -8.35
C GLY A 28 10.95 26.67 -6.92
N CYS A 29 11.99 26.04 -6.42
CA CYS A 29 12.17 25.48 -5.08
C CYS A 29 11.39 26.23 -4.00
N ALA A 30 10.59 25.51 -3.22
CA ALA A 30 10.15 25.95 -1.92
C ALA A 30 11.37 26.33 -1.09
N ALA A 31 11.36 27.53 -0.52
CA ALA A 31 12.47 28.11 0.21
C ALA A 31 12.83 27.29 1.46
N GLY A 32 13.87 26.46 1.31
CA GLY A 32 14.73 26.10 2.42
C GLY A 32 15.63 27.27 2.82
N PRO A 33 16.34 27.24 3.96
CA PRO A 33 17.17 28.36 4.40
C PRO A 33 18.17 28.71 3.29
N ARG A 34 18.13 29.99 2.91
CA ARG A 34 18.88 30.57 1.79
C ARG A 34 20.37 30.27 1.96
N ALA A 35 20.94 29.42 1.11
CA ALA A 35 22.35 29.36 0.92
C ALA A 35 22.86 30.75 0.39
N PRO A 36 24.04 31.21 0.80
CA PRO A 36 24.61 32.44 0.28
C PRO A 36 24.74 32.33 -1.25
N VAL A 37 24.32 33.37 -1.96
CA VAL A 37 24.37 33.43 -3.42
C VAL A 37 25.83 33.24 -3.83
N ASP A 38 26.11 32.15 -4.56
CA ASP A 38 27.44 31.91 -5.10
C ASP A 38 27.67 32.90 -6.29
N GLU A 39 28.45 33.95 -6.02
CA GLU A 39 28.82 34.92 -7.04
C GLU A 39 29.56 34.30 -8.23
N SER A 40 30.21 33.15 -8.05
CA SER A 40 30.92 32.45 -9.13
C SER A 40 29.96 31.76 -10.09
N ALA A 41 28.95 31.06 -9.58
CA ALA A 41 27.86 30.46 -10.37
C ALA A 41 27.04 31.54 -11.10
N MET A 42 26.88 32.71 -10.46
CA MET A 42 26.18 33.83 -11.05
C MET A 42 26.98 34.49 -12.20
N ARG A 43 28.31 34.58 -12.06
CA ARG A 43 29.20 35.03 -13.15
C ARG A 43 29.24 34.05 -14.31
N GLU A 44 29.22 32.77 -14.04
CA GLU A 44 29.18 31.72 -15.07
C GLU A 44 27.86 31.75 -15.84
N ALA A 45 26.72 31.88 -15.15
CA ALA A 45 25.41 32.07 -15.78
C ALA A 45 25.29 33.34 -16.62
N ILE A 46 25.92 34.41 -16.19
CA ILE A 46 26.00 35.70 -16.96
C ILE A 46 26.88 35.52 -18.18
N ASN A 47 28.01 34.82 -18.08
CA ASN A 47 28.96 34.63 -19.19
C ASN A 47 28.48 33.57 -20.21
N SER A 48 27.60 32.62 -19.79
CA SER A 48 27.02 31.64 -20.70
C SER A 48 25.82 32.15 -21.48
N SER A 49 25.24 33.30 -21.11
CA SER A 49 24.20 33.97 -21.89
C SER A 49 24.82 34.58 -23.16
N LYS A 50 24.64 33.93 -24.33
CA LYS A 50 25.01 34.49 -25.62
C LYS A 50 24.35 35.85 -25.79
N THR A 51 25.14 36.92 -25.84
CA THR A 51 24.68 38.24 -26.26
C THR A 51 24.22 38.18 -27.72
N PRO A 52 23.03 38.71 -28.06
CA PRO A 52 22.61 38.80 -29.47
C PRO A 52 23.62 39.64 -30.25
N GLU A 53 24.06 39.16 -31.41
CA GLU A 53 25.07 39.84 -32.25
C GLU A 53 24.60 41.16 -32.88
N ASP A 54 23.32 41.54 -32.75
CA ASP A 54 22.74 42.76 -33.37
C ASP A 54 22.16 43.69 -32.30
N GLY A 55 22.94 44.69 -31.96
CA GLY A 55 22.48 45.88 -31.23
C GLY A 55 23.25 46.13 -29.93
N TYR A 56 23.97 47.23 -29.86
CA TYR A 56 24.57 47.73 -28.63
C TYR A 56 23.47 48.14 -27.64
N ALA A 57 23.19 47.29 -26.68
CA ALA A 57 22.37 47.68 -25.52
C ALA A 57 23.00 48.91 -24.85
N SER A 58 22.21 49.91 -24.50
CA SER A 58 22.73 51.04 -23.74
C SER A 58 23.28 50.54 -22.40
N SER A 59 24.33 51.16 -21.88
CA SER A 59 24.89 50.75 -20.57
C SER A 59 23.85 50.83 -19.46
N ALA A 60 22.86 51.72 -19.58
CA ALA A 60 21.73 51.83 -18.66
C ALA A 60 20.76 50.65 -18.79
N SER A 61 20.41 50.26 -20.03
CA SER A 61 19.58 49.07 -20.28
C SER A 61 20.21 47.82 -19.70
N TYR A 62 21.51 47.64 -19.96
CA TYR A 62 22.24 46.47 -19.44
C TYR A 62 22.31 46.46 -17.90
N ALA A 63 22.50 47.61 -17.26
CA ALA A 63 22.51 47.71 -15.81
C ALA A 63 21.16 47.33 -15.18
N HIS A 64 20.05 47.78 -15.78
CA HIS A 64 18.71 47.39 -15.34
C HIS A 64 18.41 45.90 -15.61
N TYR A 65 18.84 45.36 -16.74
CA TYR A 65 18.74 43.92 -17.01
C TYR A 65 19.48 43.10 -15.96
N LEU A 66 20.71 43.46 -15.59
CA LEU A 66 21.46 42.77 -14.54
C LEU A 66 20.72 42.78 -13.18
N ARG A 67 20.15 43.94 -12.81
CA ARG A 67 19.34 44.06 -11.59
C ARG A 67 18.08 43.20 -11.65
N SER A 68 17.44 43.09 -12.80
CA SER A 68 16.31 42.21 -13.00
C SER A 68 16.71 40.76 -12.80
N ARG A 69 17.90 40.34 -13.30
CA ARG A 69 18.40 38.97 -13.10
C ARG A 69 18.69 38.66 -11.63
N ILE A 70 19.25 39.62 -10.90
CA ILE A 70 19.46 39.50 -9.45
C ILE A 70 18.12 39.35 -8.74
N ALA A 71 17.13 40.18 -9.05
CA ALA A 71 15.80 40.11 -8.48
C ALA A 71 15.10 38.77 -8.83
N HIS A 72 15.25 38.31 -10.08
CA HIS A 72 14.74 36.99 -10.52
C HIS A 72 15.28 35.85 -9.65
N PHE A 73 16.60 35.73 -9.47
CA PHE A 73 17.21 34.68 -8.66
C PHE A 73 16.89 34.80 -7.16
N ALA A 74 16.58 36.03 -6.70
CA ALA A 74 16.07 36.25 -5.34
C ALA A 74 14.58 35.91 -5.17
N GLY A 75 13.87 35.55 -6.25
CA GLY A 75 12.41 35.29 -6.23
C GLY A 75 11.58 36.58 -6.17
N GLU A 76 12.19 37.75 -6.35
CA GLU A 76 11.55 39.08 -6.32
C GLU A 76 10.99 39.47 -7.71
N HIS A 77 10.08 38.63 -8.27
CA HIS A 77 9.60 38.74 -9.65
C HIS A 77 8.98 40.11 -9.97
N ARG A 78 8.29 40.76 -9.01
CA ARG A 78 7.76 42.11 -9.21
C ARG A 78 8.86 43.12 -9.44
N ARG A 79 9.94 43.07 -8.66
CA ARG A 79 11.11 43.90 -8.83
C ARG A 79 11.83 43.61 -10.14
N ALA A 80 11.92 42.34 -10.54
CA ALA A 80 12.45 41.95 -11.84
C ALA A 80 11.66 42.59 -12.99
N VAL A 81 10.32 42.62 -12.90
CA VAL A 81 9.44 43.31 -13.87
C VAL A 81 9.75 44.82 -13.94
N ASP A 82 9.87 45.48 -12.78
CA ASP A 82 10.14 46.93 -12.75
C ASP A 82 11.50 47.27 -13.38
N GLU A 83 12.53 46.51 -13.07
CA GLU A 83 13.87 46.70 -13.66
C GLU A 83 13.87 46.39 -15.18
N LEU A 84 13.14 45.36 -15.65
CA LEU A 84 13.01 45.09 -17.09
C LEU A 84 12.25 46.20 -17.84
N ARG A 85 11.25 46.81 -17.22
CA ARG A 85 10.57 47.97 -17.79
C ARG A 85 11.51 49.16 -17.94
N LEU A 86 12.38 49.41 -16.95
CA LEU A 86 13.39 50.44 -17.02
C LEU A 86 14.43 50.13 -18.10
N ALA A 87 14.83 48.86 -18.23
CA ALA A 87 15.71 48.46 -19.33
C ALA A 87 15.08 48.72 -20.71
N LEU A 88 13.80 48.36 -20.88
CA LEU A 88 13.06 48.60 -22.14
C LEU A 88 12.81 50.09 -22.42
N ALA A 89 12.69 50.94 -21.39
CA ALA A 89 12.57 52.39 -21.59
C ALA A 89 13.79 53.01 -22.22
N THR A 90 14.97 52.37 -22.11
CA THR A 90 16.23 52.82 -22.71
C THR A 90 16.63 52.02 -23.95
N ASP A 91 15.95 50.90 -24.24
CA ASP A 91 16.16 50.04 -25.41
C ASP A 91 14.81 49.47 -25.87
N ASP A 92 13.98 50.35 -26.45
CA ASP A 92 12.61 50.05 -26.84
C ASP A 92 12.56 48.98 -27.95
N GLY A 93 11.66 48.03 -27.77
CA GLY A 93 11.42 46.98 -28.75
C GLY A 93 12.48 45.87 -28.79
N ASN A 94 13.44 45.86 -27.88
CA ASN A 94 14.43 44.78 -27.78
C ASN A 94 13.74 43.42 -27.52
N PRO A 95 13.87 42.44 -28.44
CA PRO A 95 13.14 41.18 -28.37
C PRO A 95 13.54 40.34 -27.17
N PHE A 96 14.81 40.39 -26.78
CA PHE A 96 15.32 39.67 -25.63
C PHE A 96 14.73 40.18 -24.30
N LEU A 97 14.77 41.52 -24.10
CA LEU A 97 14.23 42.15 -22.89
C LEU A 97 12.71 42.00 -22.78
N THR A 98 12.00 42.13 -23.92
CA THR A 98 10.55 41.95 -23.96
C THR A 98 10.15 40.50 -23.62
N THR A 99 10.90 39.52 -24.10
CA THR A 99 10.65 38.10 -23.77
C THR A 99 10.96 37.82 -22.30
N ALA A 100 12.05 38.38 -21.77
CA ALA A 100 12.37 38.26 -20.34
C ALA A 100 11.27 38.90 -19.46
N LEU A 101 10.74 40.08 -19.86
CA LEU A 101 9.62 40.69 -19.15
C LEU A 101 8.35 39.83 -19.19
N ALA A 102 8.05 39.24 -20.33
CA ALA A 102 6.92 38.30 -20.45
C ALA A 102 7.09 37.05 -19.60
N ASP A 103 8.31 36.51 -19.48
CA ASP A 103 8.60 35.37 -18.58
C ASP A 103 8.36 35.76 -17.12
N GLU A 104 8.78 36.94 -16.68
CA GLU A 104 8.51 37.41 -15.31
C GLU A 104 7.00 37.62 -15.07
N TYR A 105 6.24 38.14 -16.04
CA TYR A 105 4.78 38.18 -15.93
C TYR A 105 4.16 36.79 -15.81
N ALA A 106 4.64 35.82 -16.57
CA ALA A 106 4.15 34.44 -16.50
C ALA A 106 4.41 33.83 -15.11
N ARG A 107 5.59 34.10 -14.51
CA ARG A 107 5.93 33.67 -13.14
C ARG A 107 5.05 34.31 -12.07
N LEU A 108 4.60 35.55 -12.32
CA LEU A 108 3.61 36.21 -11.46
C LEU A 108 2.18 35.78 -11.72
N SER A 109 1.96 34.77 -12.58
CA SER A 109 0.64 34.31 -13.05
C SER A 109 -0.17 35.38 -13.80
N GLU A 110 0.50 36.46 -14.30
CA GLU A 110 -0.09 37.50 -15.11
C GLU A 110 -0.06 37.11 -16.61
N LEU A 111 -0.63 35.93 -16.93
CA LEU A 111 -0.52 35.25 -18.23
C LEU A 111 -1.04 36.12 -19.39
N ASP A 112 -2.15 36.85 -19.19
CA ASP A 112 -2.71 37.73 -20.23
C ASP A 112 -1.77 38.87 -20.60
N ARG A 113 -1.05 39.41 -19.61
CA ARG A 113 -0.04 40.47 -19.86
C ARG A 113 1.16 39.93 -20.61
N ALA A 114 1.64 38.74 -20.19
CA ALA A 114 2.74 38.04 -20.85
C ALA A 114 2.39 37.75 -22.33
N GLU A 115 1.22 37.16 -22.58
CA GLU A 115 0.76 36.87 -23.94
C GLU A 115 0.64 38.11 -24.80
N LYS A 116 0.05 39.19 -24.29
CA LYS A 116 -0.09 40.47 -25.03
C LYS A 116 1.26 41.05 -25.42
N GLN A 117 2.24 41.06 -24.52
CA GLN A 117 3.59 41.56 -24.82
C GLN A 117 4.28 40.72 -25.91
N LEU A 118 4.14 39.38 -25.83
CA LEU A 118 4.72 38.48 -26.82
C LEU A 118 4.04 38.59 -28.19
N LEU A 119 2.73 38.80 -28.27
CA LEU A 119 2.03 39.02 -29.54
C LEU A 119 2.52 40.28 -30.23
N ILE A 120 2.63 41.41 -29.51
CA ILE A 120 3.16 42.68 -30.05
C ILE A 120 4.61 42.50 -30.52
N LEU A 121 5.42 41.76 -29.73
CA LEU A 121 6.80 41.47 -30.12
C LEU A 121 6.85 40.64 -31.41
N LEU A 122 6.04 39.63 -31.55
CA LEU A 122 6.04 38.72 -32.71
C LEU A 122 5.44 39.32 -33.98
N GLU A 123 4.69 40.43 -33.89
CA GLU A 123 4.32 41.21 -35.06
C GLU A 123 5.56 41.87 -35.71
N ARG A 124 6.52 42.33 -34.89
CA ARG A 124 7.76 42.98 -35.36
C ARG A 124 8.88 41.97 -35.63
N HIS A 125 8.97 40.94 -34.80
CA HIS A 125 10.02 39.91 -34.83
C HIS A 125 9.42 38.49 -34.95
N PRO A 126 8.77 38.13 -36.06
CA PRO A 126 8.04 36.88 -36.20
C PRO A 126 8.92 35.62 -36.12
N ASN A 127 10.22 35.76 -36.31
CA ASN A 127 11.19 34.63 -36.29
C ASN A 127 12.04 34.61 -35.01
N TYR A 128 11.64 35.32 -33.96
CA TYR A 128 12.35 35.27 -32.70
C TYR A 128 11.92 34.02 -31.90
N GLN A 129 12.77 32.98 -31.93
CA GLN A 129 12.46 31.64 -31.39
C GLN A 129 12.07 31.64 -29.91
N PRO A 130 12.77 32.36 -28.97
CA PRO A 130 12.42 32.36 -27.57
C PRO A 130 10.99 32.87 -27.28
N ALA A 131 10.56 33.89 -28.03
CA ALA A 131 9.19 34.40 -27.89
C ALA A 131 8.15 33.43 -28.45
N GLN A 132 8.44 32.73 -29.56
CA GLN A 132 7.57 31.72 -30.13
C GLN A 132 7.40 30.53 -29.15
N LEU A 133 8.48 30.13 -28.47
CA LEU A 133 8.44 29.09 -27.47
C LEU A 133 7.62 29.54 -26.23
N LEU A 134 7.93 30.71 -25.69
CA LEU A 134 7.28 31.20 -24.48
C LEU A 134 5.78 31.46 -24.67
N ILE A 135 5.36 32.02 -25.80
CA ILE A 135 3.93 32.19 -26.07
C ILE A 135 3.24 30.85 -26.26
N GLY A 136 3.89 29.88 -26.90
CA GLY A 136 3.39 28.50 -26.99
C GLY A 136 3.17 27.86 -25.62
N LYS A 137 4.11 28.08 -24.67
CA LYS A 137 3.98 27.62 -23.27
C LYS A 137 2.78 28.28 -22.58
N ILE A 138 2.65 29.59 -22.68
CA ILE A 138 1.57 30.38 -22.05
C ILE A 138 0.20 29.97 -22.62
N GLN A 139 0.09 29.83 -23.94
CA GLN A 139 -1.14 29.43 -24.59
C GLN A 139 -1.53 27.96 -24.30
N TYR A 140 -0.55 27.10 -24.12
CA TYR A 140 -0.80 25.75 -23.61
C TYR A 140 -1.40 25.78 -22.20
N GLN A 141 -0.84 26.57 -21.29
CA GLN A 141 -1.35 26.73 -19.91
C GLN A 141 -2.76 27.36 -19.86
N THR A 142 -3.06 28.24 -20.81
CA THR A 142 -4.38 28.88 -20.92
C THR A 142 -5.37 28.09 -21.81
N HIS A 143 -5.03 26.84 -22.14
CA HIS A 143 -5.84 25.92 -22.96
C HIS A 143 -6.15 26.42 -24.38
N LYS A 144 -5.37 27.34 -24.91
CA LYS A 144 -5.48 27.81 -26.31
C LYS A 144 -4.66 26.90 -27.25
N PHE A 145 -5.07 25.63 -27.31
CA PHE A 145 -4.24 24.54 -27.86
C PHE A 145 -3.84 24.73 -29.32
N ASP A 146 -4.75 25.21 -30.19
CA ASP A 146 -4.45 25.38 -31.63
C ASP A 146 -3.39 26.47 -31.86
N SER A 147 -3.53 27.60 -31.16
CA SER A 147 -2.55 28.67 -31.20
C SER A 147 -1.21 28.23 -30.62
N ALA A 148 -1.23 27.56 -29.46
CA ALA A 148 -0.02 27.02 -28.84
C ALA A 148 0.72 26.08 -29.79
N ALA A 149 0.01 25.12 -30.43
CA ALA A 149 0.63 24.22 -31.40
C ALA A 149 1.24 24.95 -32.61
N SER A 150 0.62 26.02 -33.08
CA SER A 150 1.16 26.85 -34.18
C SER A 150 2.49 27.50 -33.79
N HIS A 151 2.53 28.15 -32.63
CA HIS A 151 3.72 28.79 -32.11
C HIS A 151 4.84 27.79 -31.79
N LEU A 152 4.52 26.66 -31.16
CA LEU A 152 5.49 25.60 -30.86
C LEU A 152 6.10 24.99 -32.15
N ARG A 153 5.28 24.72 -33.18
CA ARG A 153 5.80 24.27 -34.49
C ARG A 153 6.70 25.32 -35.15
N ARG A 154 6.42 26.61 -34.93
CA ARG A 154 7.29 27.67 -35.43
C ARG A 154 8.59 27.72 -34.63
N ALA A 155 8.55 27.59 -33.30
CA ALA A 155 9.74 27.52 -32.47
C ALA A 155 10.66 26.35 -32.89
N ILE A 156 10.10 25.14 -33.15
CA ILE A 156 10.82 23.95 -33.66
C ILE A 156 11.50 24.26 -35.02
N ARG A 157 10.82 24.95 -35.94
CA ARG A 157 11.43 25.28 -37.23
C ARG A 157 12.57 26.30 -37.11
N LEU A 158 12.53 27.15 -36.12
CA LEU A 158 13.55 28.19 -35.88
C LEU A 158 14.76 27.63 -35.13
N ASP A 159 14.53 26.77 -34.17
CA ASP A 159 15.57 26.00 -33.49
C ASP A 159 15.14 24.52 -33.35
N PRO A 160 15.55 23.65 -34.28
CA PRO A 160 15.24 22.24 -34.25
C PRO A 160 15.93 21.45 -33.12
N LYS A 161 16.84 22.08 -32.38
CA LYS A 161 17.57 21.40 -31.29
C LYS A 161 16.99 21.70 -29.91
N ASP A 162 16.06 22.65 -29.81
CA ASP A 162 15.41 22.99 -28.54
C ASP A 162 14.42 21.88 -28.10
N PRO A 163 14.71 21.14 -27.03
CA PRO A 163 13.85 20.04 -26.56
C PRO A 163 12.50 20.53 -26.05
N ASP A 164 12.43 21.71 -25.45
CA ASP A 164 11.24 22.22 -24.79
C ASP A 164 10.06 22.37 -25.75
N ALA A 165 10.32 22.88 -26.96
CA ALA A 165 9.29 23.05 -27.97
C ALA A 165 8.65 21.70 -28.39
N TYR A 166 9.45 20.66 -28.55
CA TYR A 166 8.96 19.30 -28.89
C TYR A 166 8.20 18.67 -27.72
N LEU A 167 8.73 18.79 -26.50
CA LEU A 167 8.12 18.19 -25.32
C LEU A 167 6.74 18.79 -25.03
N ILE A 168 6.63 20.12 -25.10
CA ILE A 168 5.35 20.80 -24.86
C ILE A 168 4.35 20.49 -25.98
N LEU A 169 4.81 20.46 -27.24
CA LEU A 169 3.93 20.09 -28.36
C LEU A 169 3.44 18.64 -28.23
N ALA A 170 4.30 17.70 -27.85
CA ALA A 170 3.92 16.31 -27.63
C ALA A 170 2.93 16.17 -26.47
N GLN A 171 3.15 16.90 -25.37
CA GLN A 171 2.22 16.93 -24.24
C GLN A 171 0.84 17.47 -24.64
N LEU A 172 0.81 18.58 -25.38
CA LEU A 172 -0.42 19.16 -25.93
C LEU A 172 -1.17 18.14 -26.80
N GLN A 173 -0.46 17.44 -27.68
CA GLN A 173 -1.04 16.42 -28.56
C GLN A 173 -1.63 15.25 -27.77
N LEU A 174 -0.99 14.85 -26.64
CA LEU A 174 -1.56 13.85 -25.71
C LEU A 174 -2.85 14.35 -25.05
N GLU A 175 -2.95 15.62 -24.71
CA GLU A 175 -4.20 16.18 -24.14
C GLU A 175 -5.32 16.24 -25.18
N GLN A 176 -4.95 16.51 -26.43
CA GLN A 176 -5.88 16.45 -27.57
C GLN A 176 -6.23 15.01 -28.01
N LYS A 177 -5.81 13.99 -27.23
CA LYS A 177 -6.01 12.56 -27.54
C LYS A 177 -5.41 12.12 -28.89
N ALA A 178 -4.29 12.71 -29.28
CA ALA A 178 -3.55 12.39 -30.51
C ALA A 178 -2.15 11.80 -30.19
N PRO A 179 -2.08 10.60 -29.56
CA PRO A 179 -0.81 10.01 -29.12
C PRO A 179 0.16 9.71 -30.29
N ASP A 180 -0.37 9.34 -31.45
CA ASP A 180 0.47 9.04 -32.61
C ASP A 180 1.17 10.29 -33.17
N GLU A 181 0.52 11.45 -33.09
CA GLU A 181 1.15 12.71 -33.45
C GLU A 181 2.23 13.11 -32.41
N ALA A 182 1.96 12.89 -31.11
CA ALA A 182 2.95 13.11 -30.06
C ALA A 182 4.21 12.25 -30.27
N ILE A 183 4.04 10.99 -30.66
CA ILE A 183 5.14 10.08 -30.97
C ILE A 183 5.95 10.60 -32.18
N LYS A 184 5.29 11.01 -33.27
CA LYS A 184 5.96 11.61 -34.43
C LYS A 184 6.74 12.86 -34.05
N THR A 185 6.19 13.68 -33.18
CA THR A 185 6.87 14.89 -32.68
C THR A 185 8.15 14.53 -31.93
N ILE A 186 8.14 13.54 -31.05
CA ILE A 186 9.35 13.11 -30.33
C ILE A 186 10.34 12.37 -31.24
N GLN A 187 9.86 11.60 -32.22
CA GLN A 187 10.72 11.00 -33.23
C GLN A 187 11.45 12.06 -34.06
N ALA A 188 10.77 13.15 -34.43
CA ALA A 188 11.39 14.28 -35.12
C ALA A 188 12.48 14.95 -34.25
N PHE A 189 12.27 15.06 -32.93
CA PHE A 189 13.30 15.52 -31.99
C PHE A 189 14.51 14.57 -32.00
N GLY A 190 14.31 13.24 -31.91
CA GLY A 190 15.39 12.27 -31.95
C GLY A 190 16.18 12.27 -33.27
N VAL A 191 15.58 12.73 -34.38
CA VAL A 191 16.30 12.95 -35.66
C VAL A 191 17.13 14.24 -35.60
N ALA A 192 16.58 15.30 -34.99
CA ALA A 192 17.26 16.60 -34.88
C ALA A 192 18.42 16.58 -33.87
N VAL A 193 18.28 15.81 -32.80
CA VAL A 193 19.27 15.62 -31.73
C VAL A 193 19.52 14.13 -31.50
N PRO A 194 20.34 13.49 -32.33
CA PRO A 194 20.66 12.09 -32.16
C PRO A 194 21.38 11.81 -30.82
N GLY A 195 20.98 10.75 -30.13
CA GLY A 195 21.58 10.35 -28.85
C GLY A 195 20.92 10.97 -27.61
N GLU A 196 19.85 11.74 -27.77
CA GLU A 196 19.11 12.34 -26.65
C GLU A 196 17.89 11.46 -26.24
N PRO A 197 17.93 10.75 -25.09
CA PRO A 197 16.87 9.83 -24.67
C PRO A 197 15.67 10.52 -24.04
N MET A 198 15.84 11.75 -23.50
CA MET A 198 14.87 12.43 -22.63
C MET A 198 13.47 12.55 -23.25
N GLY A 199 13.38 12.84 -24.55
CA GLY A 199 12.11 12.98 -25.25
C GLY A 199 11.30 11.67 -25.21
N TYR A 200 11.95 10.57 -25.52
CA TYR A 200 11.34 9.23 -25.49
C TYR A 200 10.92 8.84 -24.07
N ARG A 201 11.76 9.09 -23.06
CA ARG A 201 11.44 8.82 -21.65
C ARG A 201 10.22 9.63 -21.20
N ARG A 202 10.21 10.94 -21.39
CA ARG A 202 9.12 11.81 -20.94
C ARG A 202 7.78 11.46 -21.60
N LEU A 203 7.77 11.22 -22.91
CA LEU A 203 6.54 10.83 -23.59
C LEU A 203 6.11 9.42 -23.18
N GLY A 204 7.05 8.49 -22.98
CA GLY A 204 6.78 7.14 -22.48
C GLY A 204 6.10 7.17 -21.10
N LEU A 205 6.63 7.95 -20.16
CA LEU A 205 6.01 8.16 -18.84
C LEU A 205 4.60 8.76 -18.94
N ALA A 206 4.42 9.80 -19.75
CA ALA A 206 3.12 10.45 -19.93
C ALA A 206 2.06 9.51 -20.54
N LEU A 207 2.46 8.59 -21.41
CA LEU A 207 1.58 7.56 -21.95
C LEU A 207 1.25 6.47 -20.93
N ALA A 208 2.23 6.08 -20.10
CA ALA A 208 2.01 5.13 -19.02
C ALA A 208 1.00 5.66 -17.99
N ASP A 209 1.09 6.95 -17.62
CA ASP A 209 0.14 7.62 -16.73
C ASP A 209 -1.29 7.63 -17.30
N LYS A 210 -1.42 7.71 -18.62
CA LYS A 210 -2.72 7.62 -19.31
C LYS A 210 -3.19 6.18 -19.55
N GLY A 211 -2.42 5.17 -19.12
CA GLY A 211 -2.74 3.75 -19.27
C GLY A 211 -2.41 3.16 -20.65
N ASP A 212 -1.77 3.91 -21.55
CA ASP A 212 -1.31 3.40 -22.84
C ASP A 212 0.05 2.72 -22.71
N TYR A 213 0.04 1.60 -21.96
CA TYR A 213 1.25 0.84 -21.64
C TYR A 213 1.99 0.30 -22.87
N ALA A 214 1.26 0.00 -23.94
CA ALA A 214 1.86 -0.57 -25.14
C ALA A 214 2.75 0.43 -25.91
N ARG A 215 2.30 1.68 -26.03
CA ARG A 215 3.10 2.75 -26.63
C ARG A 215 4.19 3.23 -25.68
N ALA A 216 3.88 3.33 -24.37
CA ALA A 216 4.83 3.69 -23.34
C ALA A 216 6.06 2.75 -23.34
N GLU A 217 5.83 1.44 -23.35
CA GLU A 217 6.91 0.44 -23.39
C GLU A 217 7.85 0.65 -24.57
N LYS A 218 7.30 0.83 -25.78
CA LYS A 218 8.12 1.05 -26.98
C LYS A 218 9.02 2.27 -26.87
N LEU A 219 8.51 3.36 -26.30
CA LEU A 219 9.26 4.60 -26.15
C LEU A 219 10.32 4.48 -25.05
N LEU A 220 9.99 3.88 -23.91
CA LEU A 220 10.94 3.66 -22.82
C LEU A 220 12.06 2.68 -23.26
N LEU A 221 11.74 1.62 -24.00
CA LEU A 221 12.75 0.74 -24.59
C LEU A 221 13.63 1.49 -25.58
N LYS A 222 13.06 2.42 -26.38
CA LYS A 222 13.86 3.26 -27.27
C LYS A 222 14.78 4.22 -26.49
N SER A 223 14.33 4.71 -25.35
CA SER A 223 15.17 5.55 -24.47
C SER A 223 16.38 4.78 -23.96
N VAL A 224 16.23 3.56 -23.43
CA VAL A 224 17.36 2.74 -22.93
C VAL A 224 18.22 2.17 -24.05
N GLU A 225 17.69 2.05 -25.28
CA GLU A 225 18.50 1.71 -26.46
C GLU A 225 19.48 2.83 -26.81
N ILE A 226 19.07 4.11 -26.59
CA ILE A 226 19.89 5.28 -26.83
C ILE A 226 20.89 5.48 -25.69
N ASP A 227 20.42 5.39 -24.45
CA ASP A 227 21.24 5.53 -23.25
C ASP A 227 20.88 4.41 -22.24
N ARG A 228 21.69 3.38 -22.20
CA ARG A 228 21.52 2.25 -21.29
C ARG A 228 21.82 2.65 -19.83
N GLY A 229 22.65 3.67 -19.62
CA GLY A 229 23.02 4.17 -18.29
C GLY A 229 21.94 5.02 -17.61
N ASP A 230 20.80 5.27 -18.28
CA ASP A 230 19.69 6.05 -17.69
C ASP A 230 18.88 5.19 -16.69
N ALA A 231 19.32 5.16 -15.44
CA ALA A 231 18.64 4.44 -14.36
C ALA A 231 17.17 4.84 -14.20
N GLU A 232 16.82 6.12 -14.43
CA GLU A 232 15.42 6.58 -14.32
C GLU A 232 14.51 5.92 -15.35
N THR A 233 15.01 5.69 -16.57
CA THR A 233 14.23 4.98 -17.60
C THR A 233 14.04 3.51 -17.24
N TRP A 234 15.05 2.85 -16.67
CA TRP A 234 14.92 1.47 -16.19
C TRP A 234 13.91 1.36 -15.05
N ILE A 235 13.91 2.32 -14.12
CA ILE A 235 12.88 2.41 -13.05
C ILE A 235 11.48 2.56 -13.65
N ALA A 236 11.33 3.42 -14.66
CA ALA A 236 10.04 3.61 -15.35
C ALA A 236 9.56 2.33 -16.05
N LEU A 237 10.46 1.59 -16.72
CA LEU A 237 10.17 0.28 -17.31
C LEU A 237 9.76 -0.73 -16.25
N ALA A 238 10.46 -0.80 -15.13
CA ALA A 238 10.12 -1.69 -14.03
C ALA A 238 8.72 -1.43 -13.49
N GLN A 239 8.37 -0.17 -13.26
CA GLN A 239 7.02 0.24 -12.82
C GLN A 239 5.95 -0.11 -13.85
N LEU A 240 6.21 0.12 -15.14
CA LEU A 240 5.31 -0.24 -16.23
C LEU A 240 5.11 -1.77 -16.29
N PHE A 241 6.17 -2.56 -16.16
CA PHE A 241 6.07 -4.01 -16.14
C PHE A 241 5.31 -4.52 -14.90
N GLN A 242 5.46 -3.89 -13.75
CA GLN A 242 4.64 -4.19 -12.57
C GLN A 242 3.15 -3.88 -12.83
N ALA A 243 2.83 -2.71 -13.37
CA ALA A 243 1.45 -2.32 -13.69
C ALA A 243 0.78 -3.29 -14.68
N THR A 244 1.57 -3.87 -15.58
CA THR A 244 1.11 -4.86 -16.58
C THR A 244 1.30 -6.32 -16.12
N ARG A 245 1.58 -6.56 -14.83
CA ARG A 245 1.77 -7.88 -14.19
C ARG A 245 2.89 -8.75 -14.82
N ARG A 246 3.86 -8.13 -15.44
CA ARG A 246 5.05 -8.80 -16.02
C ARG A 246 6.21 -8.74 -15.03
N SER A 247 6.02 -9.40 -13.88
CA SER A 247 6.90 -9.30 -12.72
C SER A 247 8.37 -9.72 -12.99
N GLU A 248 8.60 -10.62 -13.92
CA GLU A 248 9.95 -11.04 -14.33
C GLU A 248 10.72 -9.90 -14.99
N LYS A 249 10.12 -9.29 -16.02
CA LYS A 249 10.70 -8.14 -16.69
C LYS A 249 10.85 -6.92 -15.77
N ALA A 250 9.93 -6.76 -14.82
CA ALA A 250 10.05 -5.70 -13.82
C ALA A 250 11.28 -5.88 -12.94
N GLU A 251 11.57 -7.12 -12.53
CA GLU A 251 12.75 -7.42 -11.71
C GLU A 251 14.04 -7.22 -12.50
N GLU A 252 14.08 -7.68 -13.76
CA GLU A 252 15.21 -7.43 -14.68
C GLU A 252 15.47 -5.93 -14.86
N ALA A 253 14.43 -5.13 -15.04
CA ALA A 253 14.56 -3.68 -15.19
C ALA A 253 15.04 -2.99 -13.91
N TYR A 254 14.64 -3.47 -12.72
CA TYR A 254 15.21 -2.97 -11.47
C TYR A 254 16.67 -3.37 -11.30
N ASP A 255 17.06 -4.58 -11.72
CA ASP A 255 18.46 -5.00 -11.70
C ASP A 255 19.33 -4.10 -12.61
N GLU A 256 18.87 -3.78 -13.83
CA GLU A 256 19.57 -2.85 -14.71
C GLU A 256 19.67 -1.44 -14.09
N ALA A 257 18.60 -0.95 -13.45
CA ALA A 257 18.67 0.33 -12.71
C ALA A 257 19.71 0.31 -11.58
N LEU A 258 19.86 -0.84 -10.88
CA LEU A 258 20.83 -1.03 -9.80
C LEU A 258 22.27 -1.28 -10.30
N VAL A 259 22.47 -1.57 -11.58
CA VAL A 259 23.81 -1.58 -12.20
C VAL A 259 24.37 -0.15 -12.24
N GLU A 260 23.51 0.82 -12.60
CA GLU A 260 23.90 2.22 -12.78
C GLU A 260 23.90 3.00 -11.45
N ASP A 261 22.88 2.79 -10.62
CA ASP A 261 22.77 3.38 -9.27
C ASP A 261 22.60 2.26 -8.23
N PRO A 262 23.72 1.61 -7.85
CA PRO A 262 23.68 0.45 -6.97
C PRO A 262 23.11 0.71 -5.58
N ASP A 263 23.15 1.94 -5.09
CA ASP A 263 22.80 2.34 -3.73
C ASP A 263 21.43 3.05 -3.68
N ASN A 264 20.65 2.95 -4.76
CA ASN A 264 19.32 3.51 -4.83
C ASN A 264 18.36 2.77 -3.89
N ARG A 265 18.09 3.41 -2.74
CA ARG A 265 17.27 2.82 -1.67
C ARG A 265 15.84 2.53 -2.09
N ASP A 266 15.26 3.39 -2.92
CA ASP A 266 13.88 3.22 -3.39
C ASP A 266 13.76 2.05 -4.34
N VAL A 267 14.75 1.88 -5.22
CA VAL A 267 14.83 0.74 -6.14
C VAL A 267 15.06 -0.56 -5.39
N LEU A 268 16.01 -0.60 -4.44
CA LEU A 268 16.26 -1.77 -3.60
C LEU A 268 14.99 -2.19 -2.82
N LEU A 269 14.24 -1.22 -2.28
CA LEU A 269 12.99 -1.49 -1.59
C LEU A 269 11.91 -2.04 -2.55
N ALA A 270 11.78 -1.45 -3.73
CA ALA A 270 10.81 -1.86 -4.73
C ALA A 270 11.12 -3.26 -5.29
N ALA A 271 12.37 -3.52 -5.65
CA ALA A 271 12.85 -4.81 -6.14
C ALA A 271 12.69 -5.91 -5.08
N GLY A 272 13.02 -5.61 -3.81
CA GLY A 272 12.82 -6.53 -2.70
C GLY A 272 11.36 -6.92 -2.50
N ARG A 273 10.45 -5.95 -2.55
CA ARG A 273 8.98 -6.20 -2.48
C ARG A 273 8.49 -7.03 -3.67
N LEU A 274 8.97 -6.74 -4.86
CA LEU A 274 8.64 -7.51 -6.06
C LEU A 274 9.11 -8.96 -5.92
N ALA A 275 10.33 -9.18 -5.44
CA ALA A 275 10.89 -10.51 -5.21
C ALA A 275 10.08 -11.30 -4.14
N ILE A 276 9.59 -10.63 -3.08
CA ILE A 276 8.65 -11.24 -2.12
C ILE A 276 7.38 -11.72 -2.84
N ASN A 277 6.75 -10.85 -3.62
CA ASN A 277 5.48 -11.15 -4.30
C ASN A 277 5.64 -12.27 -5.36
N ARG A 278 6.82 -12.43 -5.92
CA ARG A 278 7.18 -13.53 -6.84
C ARG A 278 7.52 -14.83 -6.12
N GLY A 279 7.56 -14.85 -4.81
CA GLY A 279 7.99 -16.02 -4.05
C GLY A 279 9.49 -16.32 -4.14
N SER A 280 10.32 -15.29 -4.34
CA SER A 280 11.78 -15.38 -4.46
C SER A 280 12.48 -14.84 -3.19
N PRO A 281 12.39 -15.54 -2.04
CA PRO A 281 12.87 -15.01 -0.75
C PRO A 281 14.38 -14.77 -0.72
N ALA A 282 15.16 -15.52 -1.48
CA ALA A 282 16.62 -15.34 -1.55
C ALA A 282 16.98 -13.98 -2.21
N ARG A 283 16.29 -13.61 -3.30
CA ARG A 283 16.50 -12.32 -3.95
C ARG A 283 16.01 -11.16 -3.10
N ALA A 284 14.83 -11.29 -2.48
CA ALA A 284 14.33 -10.30 -1.54
C ALA A 284 15.33 -10.04 -0.41
N ARG A 285 15.92 -11.11 0.14
CA ARG A 285 16.95 -11.00 1.18
C ARG A 285 18.19 -10.24 0.68
N ALA A 286 18.65 -10.50 -0.55
CA ALA A 286 19.81 -9.82 -1.13
C ALA A 286 19.57 -8.31 -1.25
N TYR A 287 18.44 -7.87 -1.80
CA TYR A 287 18.09 -6.46 -1.91
C TYR A 287 17.97 -5.79 -0.54
N PHE A 288 17.28 -6.42 0.41
CA PHE A 288 17.08 -5.84 1.73
C PHE A 288 18.33 -5.85 2.62
N SER A 289 19.22 -6.85 2.48
CA SER A 289 20.50 -6.83 3.17
C SER A 289 21.39 -5.69 2.68
N ARG A 290 21.39 -5.43 1.36
CA ARG A 290 22.08 -4.27 0.79
C ARG A 290 21.46 -2.98 1.31
N LEU A 291 20.12 -2.89 1.31
CA LEU A 291 19.41 -1.72 1.82
C LEU A 291 19.78 -1.40 3.28
N LEU A 292 19.86 -2.41 4.15
CA LEU A 292 20.30 -2.26 5.54
C LEU A 292 21.77 -1.79 5.66
N SER A 293 22.63 -2.26 4.78
CA SER A 293 24.05 -1.84 4.80
C SER A 293 24.25 -0.36 4.40
N LEU A 294 23.27 0.23 3.73
CA LEU A 294 23.31 1.63 3.26
C LEU A 294 22.67 2.62 4.22
N SER A 295 21.94 2.14 5.21
CA SER A 295 21.12 3.03 6.04
C SER A 295 20.83 2.46 7.41
N ASP A 296 21.12 3.26 8.43
CA ASP A 296 20.68 3.02 9.80
C ASP A 296 19.27 3.61 10.06
N ASP A 297 18.47 3.79 9.02
CA ASP A 297 17.12 4.35 9.13
C ASP A 297 16.12 3.29 9.64
N PRO A 298 15.62 3.43 10.88
CA PRO A 298 14.67 2.49 11.45
C PRO A 298 13.33 2.47 10.70
N GLU A 299 12.94 3.56 10.04
CA GLU A 299 11.70 3.62 9.26
C GLU A 299 11.79 2.71 8.03
N LEU A 300 12.93 2.71 7.38
CA LEU A 300 13.16 1.86 6.22
C LEU A 300 13.15 0.37 6.61
N ALA A 301 13.82 0.03 7.72
CA ALA A 301 13.79 -1.32 8.26
C ALA A 301 12.35 -1.76 8.65
N ALA A 302 11.56 -0.86 9.21
CA ALA A 302 10.14 -1.11 9.52
C ALA A 302 9.32 -1.36 8.24
N LYS A 303 9.54 -0.60 7.16
CA LYS A 303 8.88 -0.80 5.85
C LYS A 303 9.20 -2.17 5.24
N VAL A 304 10.43 -2.63 5.37
CA VAL A 304 10.84 -3.98 4.93
C VAL A 304 10.15 -5.06 5.76
N ALA A 305 10.16 -4.93 7.10
CA ALA A 305 9.49 -5.86 7.99
C ALA A 305 7.99 -5.98 7.68
N LEU A 306 7.32 -4.85 7.47
CA LEU A 306 5.91 -4.81 7.04
C LEU A 306 5.69 -5.51 5.68
N SER A 307 6.64 -5.40 4.75
CA SER A 307 6.53 -6.06 3.44
C SER A 307 6.57 -7.59 3.58
N TYR A 308 7.43 -8.11 4.43
CA TYR A 308 7.46 -9.53 4.76
C TYR A 308 6.21 -9.99 5.51
N LEU A 309 5.75 -9.20 6.49
CA LEU A 309 4.53 -9.48 7.25
C LEU A 309 3.28 -9.53 6.35
N ALA A 310 3.12 -8.55 5.46
CA ALA A 310 2.01 -8.51 4.51
C ALA A 310 1.97 -9.73 3.57
N SER A 311 3.15 -10.26 3.23
CA SER A 311 3.29 -11.45 2.38
C SER A 311 3.39 -12.74 3.20
N ARG A 312 3.14 -12.70 4.52
CA ARG A 312 3.15 -13.84 5.46
C ARG A 312 4.49 -14.61 5.48
N GLN A 313 5.58 -13.98 5.07
CA GLN A 313 6.93 -14.57 5.09
C GLN A 313 7.59 -14.37 6.47
N PHE A 314 6.96 -14.91 7.53
CA PHE A 314 7.33 -14.63 8.92
C PHE A 314 8.76 -15.05 9.28
N SER A 315 9.24 -16.18 8.73
CA SER A 315 10.63 -16.62 8.99
C SER A 315 11.66 -15.65 8.42
N ALA A 316 11.44 -15.18 7.19
CA ALA A 316 12.33 -14.18 6.56
C ALA A 316 12.25 -12.82 7.28
N ALA A 317 11.05 -12.42 7.73
CA ALA A 317 10.86 -11.23 8.56
C ALA A 317 11.66 -11.32 9.87
N ALA A 318 11.64 -12.48 10.54
CA ALA A 318 12.38 -12.70 11.78
C ALA A 318 13.89 -12.57 11.57
N GLU A 319 14.44 -13.24 10.55
CA GLU A 319 15.86 -13.16 10.19
C GLU A 319 16.28 -11.72 9.87
N PHE A 320 15.46 -11.00 9.10
CA PHE A 320 15.72 -9.61 8.75
C PHE A 320 15.74 -8.69 9.99
N LEU A 321 14.72 -8.81 10.87
CA LEU A 321 14.62 -8.01 12.09
C LEU A 321 15.74 -8.35 13.09
N GLU A 322 16.13 -9.61 13.21
CA GLU A 322 17.29 -10.03 14.00
C GLU A 322 18.59 -9.39 13.47
N SER A 323 18.77 -9.36 12.13
CA SER A 323 19.92 -8.70 11.49
C SER A 323 19.91 -7.18 11.72
N ALA A 324 18.75 -6.52 11.58
CA ALA A 324 18.60 -5.09 11.84
C ALA A 324 18.94 -4.73 13.30
N ARG A 325 18.52 -5.56 14.25
CA ARG A 325 18.86 -5.38 15.67
C ARG A 325 20.35 -5.63 15.96
N ALA A 326 20.95 -6.61 15.28
CA ALA A 326 22.37 -6.92 15.40
C ALA A 326 23.27 -5.80 14.85
N SER A 327 22.82 -5.07 13.80
CA SER A 327 23.51 -3.86 13.29
C SER A 327 23.39 -2.64 14.21
N GLY A 328 22.66 -2.75 15.32
CA GLY A 328 22.53 -1.67 16.29
C GLY A 328 21.28 -0.81 16.15
N LEU A 329 20.41 -1.09 15.19
CA LEU A 329 19.14 -0.38 15.04
C LEU A 329 18.25 -0.59 16.28
N ARG A 330 17.91 0.50 16.96
CA ARG A 330 17.05 0.52 18.14
C ARG A 330 15.88 1.46 17.88
N ASP A 331 14.71 0.88 17.65
CA ASP A 331 13.47 1.62 17.39
C ASP A 331 12.28 0.81 17.92
N ALA A 332 11.30 1.51 18.46
CA ALA A 332 10.09 0.88 19.00
C ALA A 332 9.35 -0.01 17.97
N ARG A 333 9.32 0.40 16.70
CA ARG A 333 8.68 -0.36 15.61
C ARG A 333 9.42 -1.65 15.32
N ILE A 334 10.76 -1.64 15.33
CA ILE A 334 11.59 -2.84 15.11
C ILE A 334 11.34 -3.85 16.24
N SER A 335 11.31 -3.41 17.49
CA SER A 335 11.00 -4.26 18.63
C SER A 335 9.57 -4.78 18.58
N PHE A 336 8.62 -3.93 18.26
CA PHE A 336 7.21 -4.30 18.11
C PHE A 336 6.99 -5.34 16.99
N TYR A 337 7.53 -5.10 15.79
CA TYR A 337 7.41 -6.04 14.67
C TYR A 337 8.19 -7.34 14.92
N SER A 338 9.32 -7.29 15.64
CA SER A 338 10.00 -8.50 16.09
C SER A 338 9.12 -9.34 17.01
N GLY A 339 8.39 -8.70 17.93
CA GLY A 339 7.38 -9.33 18.76
C GLY A 339 6.28 -9.97 17.93
N LEU A 340 5.68 -9.21 17.02
CA LEU A 340 4.58 -9.64 16.17
C LEU A 340 4.97 -10.85 15.27
N VAL A 341 6.15 -10.79 14.67
CA VAL A 341 6.66 -11.89 13.83
C VAL A 341 6.90 -13.15 14.65
N ASN A 342 7.52 -13.04 15.84
CA ASN A 342 7.75 -14.19 16.72
C ASN A 342 6.43 -14.77 17.26
N GLU A 343 5.42 -13.92 17.51
CA GLU A 343 4.07 -14.37 17.88
C GLU A 343 3.44 -15.20 16.76
N ARG A 344 3.53 -14.73 15.50
CA ARG A 344 3.06 -15.50 14.32
C ARG A 344 3.82 -16.82 14.11
N LEU A 345 5.07 -16.89 14.52
CA LEU A 345 5.88 -18.11 14.51
C LEU A 345 5.68 -18.98 15.77
N LEU A 346 4.74 -18.64 16.63
CA LEU A 346 4.45 -19.32 17.91
C LEU A 346 5.66 -19.35 18.86
N ARG A 347 6.61 -18.41 18.70
CA ARG A 347 7.78 -18.25 19.55
C ARG A 347 7.49 -17.25 20.68
N PHE A 348 6.52 -17.60 21.54
CA PHE A 348 5.92 -16.67 22.49
C PHE A 348 6.92 -16.06 23.49
N ALA A 349 7.91 -16.80 23.95
CA ALA A 349 8.94 -16.29 24.83
C ALA A 349 9.76 -15.17 24.14
N LYS A 350 10.25 -15.42 22.90
CA LYS A 350 10.97 -14.41 22.12
C LYS A 350 10.09 -13.20 21.77
N ALA A 351 8.81 -13.44 21.49
CA ALA A 351 7.86 -12.35 21.25
C ALA A 351 7.72 -11.47 22.49
N GLY A 352 7.54 -12.06 23.66
CA GLY A 352 7.44 -11.33 24.93
C GLY A 352 8.69 -10.51 25.28
N GLU A 353 9.88 -11.03 24.96
CA GLU A 353 11.14 -10.32 25.10
C GLU A 353 11.21 -9.10 24.17
N ALA A 354 10.84 -9.28 22.90
CA ALA A 354 10.86 -8.20 21.92
C ALA A 354 9.85 -7.08 22.26
N TYR A 355 8.64 -7.42 22.69
CA TYR A 355 7.66 -6.44 23.15
C TYR A 355 8.11 -5.69 24.41
N ALA A 356 8.91 -6.34 25.28
CA ALA A 356 9.44 -5.72 26.48
C ALA A 356 10.43 -4.57 26.19
N GLU A 357 11.03 -4.55 25.01
CA GLU A 357 11.97 -3.51 24.59
C GLU A 357 11.28 -2.26 24.03
N VAL A 358 9.96 -2.27 23.83
CA VAL A 358 9.22 -1.09 23.34
C VAL A 358 9.19 -0.04 24.46
N PRO A 359 9.75 1.18 24.22
CA PRO A 359 9.83 2.21 25.23
C PRO A 359 8.46 2.75 25.67
N LEU A 360 8.37 3.19 26.93
CA LEU A 360 7.14 3.75 27.52
C LEU A 360 6.60 4.96 26.76
N GLU A 361 7.50 5.77 26.20
CA GLU A 361 7.17 6.99 25.45
C GLU A 361 6.64 6.70 24.04
N SER A 362 6.73 5.47 23.58
CA SER A 362 6.25 5.08 22.25
C SER A 362 4.73 4.98 22.23
N GLY A 363 4.12 5.46 21.15
CA GLY A 363 2.70 5.21 20.86
C GLY A 363 2.32 3.72 20.71
N LEU A 364 3.32 2.83 20.55
CA LEU A 364 3.13 1.38 20.47
C LEU A 364 3.21 0.69 21.84
N PHE A 365 3.53 1.40 22.91
CA PHE A 365 3.80 0.81 24.22
C PHE A 365 2.61 0.02 24.79
N GLU A 366 1.42 0.58 24.75
CA GLU A 366 0.23 -0.07 25.33
C GLU A 366 -0.14 -1.34 24.55
N GLU A 367 -0.04 -1.29 23.25
CA GLU A 367 -0.28 -2.45 22.38
C GLU A 367 0.81 -3.52 22.61
N ALA A 368 2.07 -3.12 22.69
CA ALA A 368 3.18 -4.03 23.00
C ALA A 368 3.01 -4.67 24.37
N ARG A 369 2.56 -3.92 25.38
CA ARG A 369 2.29 -4.42 26.73
C ARG A 369 1.18 -5.45 26.77
N LEU A 370 0.09 -5.21 26.01
CA LEU A 370 -1.01 -6.17 25.83
C LEU A 370 -0.50 -7.46 25.18
N HIS A 371 0.21 -7.35 24.06
CA HIS A 371 0.77 -8.49 23.34
C HIS A 371 1.79 -9.27 24.18
N ARG A 372 2.65 -8.56 24.91
CA ARG A 372 3.59 -9.17 25.86
C ARG A 372 2.90 -10.01 26.92
N ALA A 373 1.85 -9.48 27.53
CA ALA A 373 1.09 -10.19 28.56
C ALA A 373 0.39 -11.44 27.96
N ASN A 374 -0.17 -11.32 26.76
CA ASN A 374 -0.75 -12.47 26.04
C ASN A 374 0.32 -13.53 25.72
N CYS A 375 1.50 -13.13 25.25
CA CYS A 375 2.59 -14.05 24.95
C CYS A 375 3.08 -14.77 26.21
N LEU A 376 3.23 -14.08 27.34
CA LEU A 376 3.56 -14.71 28.63
C LEU A 376 2.52 -15.77 29.02
N SER A 377 1.23 -15.46 28.86
CA SER A 377 0.16 -16.41 29.12
C SER A 377 0.23 -17.64 28.19
N LEU A 378 0.51 -17.43 26.90
CA LEU A 378 0.66 -18.51 25.89
C LEU A 378 1.94 -19.33 26.10
N ALA A 379 2.98 -18.72 26.65
CA ALA A 379 4.20 -19.42 27.04
C ALA A 379 4.07 -20.24 28.36
N GLY A 380 2.88 -20.22 29.01
CA GLY A 380 2.66 -20.89 30.27
C GLY A 380 3.06 -20.09 31.53
N GLU A 381 3.55 -18.86 31.35
CA GLU A 381 3.96 -17.99 32.44
C GLU A 381 2.77 -17.18 33.00
N HIS A 382 1.68 -17.89 33.36
CA HIS A 382 0.40 -17.30 33.70
C HIS A 382 0.47 -16.28 34.84
N ALA A 383 1.26 -16.56 35.89
CA ALA A 383 1.40 -15.64 37.02
C ALA A 383 1.96 -14.29 36.61
N LYS A 384 3.02 -14.29 35.76
CA LYS A 384 3.62 -13.05 35.24
C LYS A 384 2.68 -12.30 34.29
N ALA A 385 1.91 -13.03 33.46
CA ALA A 385 0.91 -12.44 32.60
C ALA A 385 -0.18 -11.72 33.40
N ILE A 386 -0.71 -12.38 34.43
CA ILE A 386 -1.73 -11.85 35.33
C ILE A 386 -1.24 -10.58 36.03
N GLU A 387 -0.01 -10.61 36.57
CA GLU A 387 0.61 -9.44 37.21
C GLU A 387 0.75 -8.26 36.24
N LEU A 388 1.22 -8.54 35.01
CA LEU A 388 1.36 -7.52 33.99
C LEU A 388 0.02 -6.91 33.56
N PHE A 389 -1.03 -7.75 33.41
CA PHE A 389 -2.39 -7.26 33.14
C PHE A 389 -2.93 -6.39 34.29
N LYS A 390 -2.79 -6.84 35.54
CA LYS A 390 -3.21 -6.07 36.72
C LYS A 390 -2.55 -4.68 36.74
N LYS A 391 -1.23 -4.63 36.53
CA LYS A 391 -0.51 -3.36 36.46
C LYS A 391 -0.98 -2.49 35.29
N ALA A 392 -1.15 -3.10 34.11
CA ALA A 392 -1.61 -2.38 32.92
C ALA A 392 -3.00 -1.74 33.13
N LEU A 393 -3.91 -2.46 33.79
CA LEU A 393 -5.27 -1.96 34.09
C LEU A 393 -5.29 -0.86 35.15
N VAL A 394 -4.30 -0.83 36.07
CA VAL A 394 -4.14 0.31 37.00
C VAL A 394 -3.72 1.56 36.24
N ASP A 395 -2.79 1.42 35.29
CA ASP A 395 -2.29 2.55 34.48
C ASP A 395 -3.32 3.02 33.43
N ARG A 396 -4.04 2.08 32.81
CA ARG A 396 -4.99 2.33 31.71
C ARG A 396 -6.30 1.54 31.87
N PRO A 397 -7.15 1.93 32.84
CA PRO A 397 -8.44 1.25 33.07
C PRO A 397 -9.42 1.44 31.92
N ASP A 398 -9.19 2.42 31.05
CA ASP A 398 -9.96 2.72 29.84
C ASP A 398 -9.56 1.88 28.61
N TYR A 399 -8.43 1.16 28.64
CA TYR A 399 -7.97 0.36 27.52
C TYR A 399 -8.63 -1.04 27.55
N LEU A 400 -9.83 -1.12 26.98
CA LEU A 400 -10.71 -2.30 27.06
C LEU A 400 -10.09 -3.62 26.60
N PRO A 401 -9.19 -3.70 25.58
CA PRO A 401 -8.54 -4.95 25.17
C PRO A 401 -7.78 -5.69 26.28
N LEU A 402 -7.31 -4.96 27.31
CA LEU A 402 -6.63 -5.57 28.46
C LEU A 402 -7.55 -6.50 29.25
N TYR A 403 -8.83 -6.18 29.39
CA TYR A 403 -9.77 -7.03 30.15
C TYR A 403 -9.98 -8.39 29.52
N ALA A 404 -10.14 -8.44 28.18
CA ALA A 404 -10.30 -9.69 27.46
C ALA A 404 -9.03 -10.56 27.53
N GLY A 405 -7.84 -9.94 27.38
CA GLY A 405 -6.56 -10.62 27.54
C GLY A 405 -6.36 -11.15 28.96
N TYR A 406 -6.68 -10.34 29.96
CA TYR A 406 -6.59 -10.71 31.36
C TYR A 406 -7.51 -11.89 31.71
N ALA A 407 -8.76 -11.85 31.24
CA ALA A 407 -9.69 -12.95 31.44
C ALA A 407 -9.14 -14.27 30.88
N ARG A 408 -8.61 -14.25 29.64
CA ARG A 408 -7.99 -15.45 29.03
C ARG A 408 -6.78 -15.93 29.83
N ALA A 409 -5.95 -15.03 30.37
CA ALA A 409 -4.82 -15.42 31.20
C ALA A 409 -5.28 -16.10 32.50
N LEU A 410 -6.34 -15.59 33.13
CA LEU A 410 -6.98 -16.21 34.31
C LEU A 410 -7.59 -17.59 33.98
N GLU A 411 -8.28 -17.71 32.84
CA GLU A 411 -8.81 -19.01 32.40
C GLU A 411 -7.71 -20.06 32.23
N ARG A 412 -6.59 -19.69 31.56
CA ARG A 412 -5.44 -20.57 31.37
C ARG A 412 -4.74 -20.96 32.66
N SER A 413 -4.76 -20.08 33.65
CA SER A 413 -4.24 -20.38 34.98
C SER A 413 -5.17 -21.26 35.81
N GLY A 414 -6.40 -21.54 35.31
CA GLY A 414 -7.44 -22.28 36.05
C GLY A 414 -8.34 -21.39 36.92
N ALA A 415 -8.08 -20.09 37.01
CA ALA A 415 -8.81 -19.13 37.85
C ALA A 415 -10.11 -18.61 37.18
N LYS A 416 -10.93 -19.52 36.63
CA LYS A 416 -12.13 -19.19 35.84
C LYS A 416 -13.12 -18.26 36.56
N ARG A 417 -13.37 -18.54 37.86
CA ARG A 417 -14.28 -17.71 38.68
C ARG A 417 -13.77 -16.26 38.82
N GLU A 418 -12.45 -16.08 38.94
CA GLU A 418 -11.83 -14.75 39.00
C GLU A 418 -12.00 -14.01 37.67
N ALA A 419 -11.86 -14.71 36.53
CA ALA A 419 -12.10 -14.15 35.20
C ALA A 419 -13.54 -13.66 35.06
N GLU A 420 -14.53 -14.47 35.45
CA GLU A 420 -15.94 -14.07 35.41
C GLU A 420 -16.22 -12.86 36.31
N THR A 421 -15.75 -12.89 37.57
CA THR A 421 -15.95 -11.81 38.51
C THR A 421 -15.36 -10.49 37.99
N MET A 422 -14.14 -10.57 37.45
CA MET A 422 -13.44 -9.42 36.88
C MET A 422 -14.18 -8.83 35.66
N LEU A 423 -14.61 -9.69 34.72
CA LEU A 423 -15.33 -9.21 33.53
C LEU A 423 -16.73 -8.67 33.89
N ARG A 424 -17.44 -9.25 34.84
CA ARG A 424 -18.73 -8.70 35.34
C ARG A 424 -18.54 -7.31 35.90
N ALA A 425 -17.54 -7.13 36.76
CA ALA A 425 -17.23 -5.81 37.34
C ALA A 425 -16.80 -4.82 36.22
N ALA A 426 -16.06 -5.27 35.22
CA ALA A 426 -15.67 -4.44 34.09
C ALA A 426 -16.89 -3.97 33.27
N VAL A 427 -17.84 -4.87 32.98
CA VAL A 427 -19.09 -4.53 32.25
C VAL A 427 -19.95 -3.56 33.04
N GLU A 428 -19.98 -3.68 34.38
CA GLU A 428 -20.73 -2.76 35.24
C GLU A 428 -20.09 -1.36 35.31
N ASN A 429 -18.75 -1.31 35.45
CA ASN A 429 -18.02 -0.03 35.62
C ASN A 429 -17.76 0.70 34.29
N HIS A 430 -17.61 -0.05 33.21
CA HIS A 430 -17.30 0.44 31.85
C HIS A 430 -18.25 -0.21 30.84
N PRO A 431 -19.56 0.11 30.84
CA PRO A 431 -20.53 -0.49 29.94
C PRO A 431 -20.10 -0.29 28.49
N SER A 432 -19.72 -1.40 27.80
CA SER A 432 -19.33 -1.36 26.39
C SER A 432 -19.70 -2.68 25.71
N PRO A 433 -19.99 -2.66 24.40
CA PRO A 433 -20.19 -3.87 23.61
C PRO A 433 -19.02 -4.85 23.74
N ALA A 434 -17.78 -4.37 23.61
CA ALA A 434 -16.56 -5.18 23.65
C ALA A 434 -16.38 -5.95 24.98
N LEU A 435 -16.68 -5.35 26.13
CA LEU A 435 -16.60 -6.05 27.41
C LEU A 435 -17.76 -7.04 27.59
N THR A 436 -18.95 -6.69 27.08
CA THR A 436 -20.09 -7.62 27.07
C THR A 436 -19.79 -8.85 26.23
N GLU A 437 -19.18 -8.65 25.07
CA GLU A 437 -18.72 -9.75 24.21
C GLU A 437 -17.66 -10.60 24.88
N ALA A 438 -16.65 -9.99 25.52
CA ALA A 438 -15.61 -10.73 26.24
C ALA A 438 -16.19 -11.63 27.33
N LEU A 439 -17.22 -11.14 28.06
CA LEU A 439 -17.93 -11.95 29.07
C LEU A 439 -18.80 -13.04 28.42
N ALA A 440 -19.47 -12.72 27.32
CA ALA A 440 -20.27 -13.71 26.59
C ALA A 440 -19.38 -14.82 26.00
N GLU A 441 -18.20 -14.47 25.46
CA GLU A 441 -17.21 -15.44 24.99
C GLU A 441 -16.70 -16.34 26.14
N LEU A 442 -16.45 -15.77 27.32
CA LEU A 442 -16.09 -16.57 28.50
C LEU A 442 -17.15 -17.63 28.79
N TYR A 443 -18.44 -17.24 28.84
CA TYR A 443 -19.52 -18.20 29.05
C TYR A 443 -19.59 -19.25 27.94
N GLN A 444 -19.42 -18.85 26.69
CA GLN A 444 -19.42 -19.80 25.57
C GLN A 444 -18.27 -20.81 25.67
N ARG A 445 -17.05 -20.39 26.07
CA ARG A 445 -15.91 -21.30 26.28
C ARG A 445 -16.13 -22.25 27.47
N GLU A 446 -16.99 -21.91 28.41
CA GLU A 446 -17.37 -22.73 29.55
C GLU A 446 -18.63 -23.60 29.30
N ASP A 447 -19.10 -23.68 28.04
CA ASP A 447 -20.33 -24.36 27.64
C ASP A 447 -21.61 -23.81 28.33
N ARG A 448 -21.59 -22.55 28.70
CA ARG A 448 -22.68 -21.80 29.36
C ARG A 448 -23.37 -20.87 28.34
N ALA A 449 -23.75 -21.41 27.19
CA ALA A 449 -24.40 -20.65 26.13
C ALA A 449 -25.71 -19.95 26.55
N PRO A 450 -26.57 -20.49 27.42
CA PRO A 450 -27.77 -19.77 27.89
C PRO A 450 -27.45 -18.49 28.63
N GLU A 451 -26.38 -18.43 29.44
CA GLU A 451 -25.96 -17.22 30.15
C GLU A 451 -25.38 -16.20 29.19
N ALA A 452 -24.61 -16.63 28.17
CA ALA A 452 -24.13 -15.75 27.11
C ALA A 452 -25.30 -15.10 26.34
N ILE A 453 -26.31 -15.89 25.97
CA ILE A 453 -27.52 -15.41 25.29
C ILE A 453 -28.25 -14.39 26.17
N SER A 454 -28.49 -14.69 27.45
CA SER A 454 -29.17 -13.79 28.37
C SER A 454 -28.44 -12.44 28.52
N LEU A 455 -27.12 -12.48 28.64
CA LEU A 455 -26.26 -11.29 28.71
C LEU A 455 -26.38 -10.43 27.44
N LEU A 456 -26.24 -11.05 26.27
CA LEU A 456 -26.29 -10.35 24.97
C LEU A 456 -27.67 -9.78 24.67
N VAL A 457 -28.76 -10.51 25.01
CA VAL A 457 -30.14 -10.00 24.90
C VAL A 457 -30.35 -8.79 25.80
N GLY A 458 -29.84 -8.85 27.04
CA GLY A 458 -29.90 -7.72 27.97
C GLY A 458 -29.14 -6.50 27.49
N ALA A 459 -27.99 -6.69 26.85
CA ALA A 459 -27.20 -5.59 26.28
C ALA A 459 -27.88 -4.99 25.03
N LEU A 460 -28.43 -5.83 24.15
CA LEU A 460 -29.17 -5.38 22.97
C LEU A 460 -30.46 -4.66 23.28
N ALA A 461 -31.10 -4.97 24.41
CA ALA A 461 -32.26 -4.21 24.87
C ALA A 461 -31.93 -2.72 25.14
N LYS A 462 -30.66 -2.42 25.48
CA LYS A 462 -30.15 -1.04 25.69
C LYS A 462 -29.64 -0.42 24.38
N ASN A 463 -29.05 -1.21 23.50
CA ASN A 463 -28.44 -0.81 22.25
C ASN A 463 -28.91 -1.70 21.09
N PRO A 464 -30.14 -1.54 20.56
CA PRO A 464 -30.75 -2.50 19.62
C PRO A 464 -30.08 -2.59 18.25
N SER A 465 -29.27 -1.59 17.89
CA SER A 465 -28.61 -1.49 16.56
C SER A 465 -27.10 -1.80 16.63
N GLU A 466 -26.60 -2.30 17.76
CA GLU A 466 -25.18 -2.59 17.93
C GLU A 466 -24.80 -3.86 17.13
N GLU A 467 -24.07 -3.66 16.03
CA GLU A 467 -23.76 -4.70 15.03
C GLU A 467 -23.03 -5.89 15.67
N ASP A 468 -22.00 -5.62 16.47
CA ASP A 468 -21.16 -6.65 17.09
C ASP A 468 -21.97 -7.50 18.07
N LEU A 469 -22.82 -6.87 18.90
CA LEU A 469 -23.67 -7.62 19.82
C LEU A 469 -24.73 -8.49 19.11
N ILE A 470 -25.28 -8.02 18.00
CA ILE A 470 -26.24 -8.79 17.18
C ILE A 470 -25.52 -10.00 16.59
N TYR A 471 -24.31 -9.82 16.07
CA TYR A 471 -23.50 -10.90 15.53
C TYR A 471 -23.14 -11.93 16.62
N SER A 472 -22.66 -11.46 17.77
CA SER A 472 -22.30 -12.31 18.90
C SER A 472 -23.50 -13.09 19.45
N LEU A 473 -24.70 -12.50 19.46
CA LEU A 473 -25.93 -13.20 19.84
C LEU A 473 -26.30 -14.28 18.84
N GLY A 474 -26.16 -14.01 17.53
CA GLY A 474 -26.38 -15.01 16.50
C GLY A 474 -25.42 -16.20 16.62
N ALA A 475 -24.14 -15.95 16.90
CA ALA A 475 -23.15 -16.98 17.16
C ALA A 475 -23.47 -17.77 18.44
N ALA A 476 -23.91 -17.10 19.50
CA ALA A 476 -24.31 -17.78 20.74
C ALA A 476 -25.53 -18.69 20.54
N TYR A 477 -26.52 -18.28 19.77
CA TYR A 477 -27.65 -19.13 19.40
C TYR A 477 -27.22 -20.36 18.58
N GLN A 478 -26.29 -20.20 17.63
CA GLN A 478 -25.77 -21.33 16.86
C GLN A 478 -25.09 -22.36 17.77
N ARG A 479 -24.25 -21.87 18.70
CA ARG A 479 -23.57 -22.75 19.67
C ARG A 479 -24.55 -23.47 20.61
N ASN A 480 -25.65 -22.82 20.97
CA ASN A 480 -26.72 -23.40 21.76
C ASN A 480 -27.64 -24.35 20.96
N GLY A 481 -27.36 -24.56 19.67
CA GLY A 481 -28.17 -25.40 18.78
C GLY A 481 -29.47 -24.77 18.27
N GLU A 482 -29.70 -23.48 18.53
CA GLU A 482 -30.88 -22.73 18.15
C GLU A 482 -30.71 -22.08 16.75
N PHE A 483 -30.57 -22.93 15.74
CA PHE A 483 -30.26 -22.55 14.36
C PHE A 483 -31.17 -21.42 13.81
N ASP A 484 -32.49 -21.59 13.96
CA ASP A 484 -33.43 -20.61 13.38
C ASP A 484 -33.32 -19.23 14.02
N LYS A 485 -33.06 -19.15 15.34
CA LYS A 485 -32.80 -17.89 16.01
C LYS A 485 -31.45 -17.29 15.60
N SER A 486 -30.44 -18.11 15.41
CA SER A 486 -29.13 -17.68 14.92
C SER A 486 -29.26 -17.01 13.56
N ILE A 487 -29.90 -17.67 12.59
CA ILE A 487 -30.15 -17.10 11.25
C ILE A 487 -30.99 -15.83 11.31
N ALA A 488 -32.02 -15.80 12.19
CA ALA A 488 -32.86 -14.61 12.36
C ALA A 488 -32.04 -13.39 12.84
N GLN A 489 -31.08 -13.58 13.78
CA GLN A 489 -30.20 -12.50 14.23
C GLN A 489 -29.28 -12.00 13.11
N MET A 490 -28.67 -12.90 12.36
CA MET A 490 -27.82 -12.50 11.23
C MET A 490 -28.60 -11.77 10.13
N ARG A 491 -29.85 -12.20 9.87
CA ARG A 491 -30.74 -11.48 8.95
C ARG A 491 -31.17 -10.10 9.49
N ALA A 492 -31.34 -9.97 10.82
CA ALA A 492 -31.59 -8.68 11.45
C ALA A 492 -30.39 -7.74 11.27
N LEU A 493 -29.17 -8.27 11.44
CA LEU A 493 -27.94 -7.50 11.19
C LEU A 493 -27.86 -7.04 9.73
N LEU A 494 -28.19 -7.90 8.77
CA LEU A 494 -28.20 -7.52 7.34
C LEU A 494 -29.27 -6.50 6.97
N LYS A 495 -30.34 -6.34 7.76
CA LYS A 495 -31.29 -5.23 7.58
C LYS A 495 -30.71 -3.88 8.02
N ILE A 496 -29.84 -3.87 9.04
CA ILE A 496 -29.15 -2.68 9.55
C ILE A 496 -27.99 -2.35 8.62
N LYS A 497 -27.18 -3.35 8.28
CA LYS A 497 -25.98 -3.23 7.44
C LYS A 497 -26.03 -4.26 6.28
N PRO A 498 -26.62 -3.88 5.15
CA PRO A 498 -26.78 -4.79 4.01
C PRO A 498 -25.48 -5.36 3.44
N ASP A 499 -24.35 -4.68 3.61
CA ASP A 499 -23.03 -5.10 3.13
C ASP A 499 -22.15 -5.72 4.25
N HIS A 500 -22.75 -6.31 5.28
CA HIS A 500 -22.01 -6.98 6.34
C HIS A 500 -21.55 -8.37 5.89
N ALA A 501 -20.35 -8.46 5.29
CA ALA A 501 -19.81 -9.67 4.66
C ALA A 501 -19.74 -10.88 5.62
N ALA A 502 -19.30 -10.68 6.87
CA ALA A 502 -19.22 -11.76 7.84
C ALA A 502 -20.60 -12.36 8.19
N ALA A 503 -21.66 -11.54 8.29
CA ALA A 503 -23.02 -12.05 8.54
C ALA A 503 -23.57 -12.82 7.33
N MET A 504 -23.29 -12.36 6.10
CA MET A 504 -23.64 -13.11 4.88
C MET A 504 -22.96 -14.47 4.85
N ASN A 505 -21.65 -14.48 5.10
CA ASN A 505 -20.88 -15.72 5.15
C ASN A 505 -21.37 -16.65 6.26
N PHE A 506 -21.69 -16.10 7.44
CA PHE A 506 -22.22 -16.88 8.55
C PHE A 506 -23.53 -17.59 8.18
N ILE A 507 -24.48 -16.87 7.57
CA ILE A 507 -25.73 -17.48 7.09
C ILE A 507 -25.41 -18.55 6.04
N GLY A 508 -24.59 -18.22 5.05
CA GLY A 508 -24.22 -19.11 3.97
C GLY A 508 -23.60 -20.42 4.47
N TYR A 509 -22.58 -20.31 5.32
CA TYR A 509 -21.93 -21.48 5.93
C TYR A 509 -22.91 -22.33 6.76
N SER A 510 -23.73 -21.67 7.59
CA SER A 510 -24.70 -22.36 8.44
C SER A 510 -25.76 -23.12 7.64
N LEU A 511 -26.20 -22.56 6.51
CA LEU A 511 -27.13 -23.23 5.59
C LEU A 511 -26.47 -24.44 4.91
N VAL A 512 -25.20 -24.31 4.47
CA VAL A 512 -24.42 -25.40 3.86
C VAL A 512 -24.23 -26.53 4.85
N ASP A 513 -23.84 -26.26 6.10
CA ASP A 513 -23.65 -27.27 7.15
C ASP A 513 -24.93 -28.07 7.45
N LYS A 514 -26.08 -27.43 7.34
CA LYS A 514 -27.38 -28.07 7.50
C LYS A 514 -27.96 -28.70 6.21
N GLY A 515 -27.28 -28.51 5.07
CA GLY A 515 -27.78 -28.97 3.77
C GLY A 515 -29.09 -28.31 3.34
N LYS A 516 -29.34 -27.07 3.81
CA LYS A 516 -30.57 -26.30 3.53
C LYS A 516 -30.26 -25.14 2.60
N ASP A 517 -31.20 -24.82 1.72
CA ASP A 517 -31.20 -23.60 0.89
C ASP A 517 -29.84 -23.24 0.25
N LEU A 518 -29.18 -24.26 -0.37
CA LEU A 518 -27.84 -24.11 -0.94
C LEU A 518 -27.74 -23.00 -1.99
N ASP A 519 -28.85 -22.61 -2.63
CA ASP A 519 -28.87 -21.51 -3.59
C ASP A 519 -28.84 -20.14 -2.90
N GLU A 520 -29.50 -20.00 -1.74
CA GLU A 520 -29.37 -18.82 -0.89
C GLU A 520 -27.95 -18.72 -0.33
N ALA A 521 -27.42 -19.86 0.15
CA ALA A 521 -26.05 -19.94 0.68
C ALA A 521 -25.03 -19.45 -0.37
N GLU A 522 -25.13 -19.93 -1.62
CA GLU A 522 -24.23 -19.53 -2.69
C GLU A 522 -24.29 -18.03 -2.96
N ARG A 523 -25.49 -17.45 -3.05
CA ARG A 523 -25.64 -16.00 -3.31
C ARG A 523 -25.01 -15.18 -2.19
N LEU A 524 -25.23 -15.56 -0.94
CA LEU A 524 -24.70 -14.83 0.22
C LEU A 524 -23.17 -14.93 0.32
N VAL A 525 -22.61 -16.13 0.16
CA VAL A 525 -21.15 -16.34 0.22
C VAL A 525 -20.46 -15.64 -0.96
N LYS A 526 -21.04 -15.70 -2.17
CA LYS A 526 -20.49 -14.96 -3.32
C LYS A 526 -20.53 -13.45 -3.09
N ARG A 527 -21.62 -12.93 -2.52
CA ARG A 527 -21.69 -11.50 -2.18
C ARG A 527 -20.67 -11.12 -1.11
N ALA A 528 -20.44 -11.96 -0.10
CA ALA A 528 -19.37 -11.74 0.87
C ALA A 528 -17.99 -11.70 0.20
N LEU A 529 -17.72 -12.57 -0.77
CA LEU A 529 -16.47 -12.59 -1.54
C LEU A 529 -16.31 -11.39 -2.50
N GLU A 530 -17.40 -10.81 -2.99
CA GLU A 530 -17.33 -9.54 -3.74
C GLU A 530 -16.86 -8.39 -2.85
N LEU A 531 -17.22 -8.41 -1.57
CA LEU A 531 -16.82 -7.39 -0.58
C LEU A 531 -15.42 -7.63 -0.04
N ASP A 532 -15.02 -8.89 0.13
CA ASP A 532 -13.67 -9.30 0.57
C ASP A 532 -13.19 -10.53 -0.23
N PRO A 533 -12.57 -10.32 -1.41
CA PRO A 533 -12.17 -11.40 -2.32
C PRO A 533 -11.06 -12.31 -1.81
N ASP A 534 -10.30 -11.85 -0.81
CA ASP A 534 -9.13 -12.56 -0.29
C ASP A 534 -9.36 -13.14 1.12
N SER A 535 -10.62 -13.23 1.56
CA SER A 535 -10.98 -13.94 2.79
C SER A 535 -10.89 -15.44 2.60
N GLY A 536 -9.96 -16.10 3.29
CA GLY A 536 -9.84 -17.57 3.31
C GLY A 536 -11.09 -18.23 3.86
N ALA A 537 -11.69 -17.67 4.91
CA ALA A 537 -12.92 -18.18 5.52
C ALA A 537 -14.13 -18.15 4.57
N PHE A 538 -14.24 -17.09 3.73
CA PHE A 538 -15.34 -17.01 2.77
C PHE A 538 -15.12 -17.96 1.59
N LEU A 539 -13.88 -18.13 1.16
CA LEU A 539 -13.52 -19.15 0.17
C LEU A 539 -13.74 -20.56 0.69
N ASP A 540 -13.45 -20.82 1.96
CA ASP A 540 -13.76 -22.10 2.60
C ASP A 540 -15.26 -22.40 2.55
N SER A 541 -16.09 -21.44 2.94
CA SER A 541 -17.55 -21.58 2.88
C SER A 541 -18.05 -21.88 1.45
N LEU A 542 -17.47 -21.22 0.44
CA LEU A 542 -17.80 -21.48 -0.97
C LEU A 542 -17.31 -22.87 -1.42
N GLY A 543 -16.10 -23.26 -1.05
CA GLY A 543 -15.55 -24.59 -1.34
C GLY A 543 -16.36 -25.70 -0.68
N TRP A 544 -16.77 -25.48 0.58
CA TRP A 544 -17.64 -26.39 1.33
C TRP A 544 -19.03 -26.53 0.70
N LEU A 545 -19.58 -25.43 0.18
CA LEU A 545 -20.81 -25.45 -0.61
C LEU A 545 -20.68 -26.32 -1.87
N TYR A 546 -19.61 -26.17 -2.64
CA TYR A 546 -19.36 -27.01 -3.82
C TYR A 546 -19.19 -28.48 -3.43
N PHE A 547 -18.55 -28.76 -2.29
CA PHE A 547 -18.45 -30.12 -1.75
C PHE A 547 -19.83 -30.74 -1.47
N HIS A 548 -20.73 -30.00 -0.80
CA HIS A 548 -22.09 -30.47 -0.51
C HIS A 548 -22.97 -30.64 -1.77
N ARG A 549 -22.69 -29.86 -2.84
CA ARG A 549 -23.34 -30.05 -4.14
C ARG A 549 -22.76 -31.20 -4.96
N GLY A 550 -21.70 -31.85 -4.50
CA GLY A 550 -21.02 -32.94 -5.22
C GLY A 550 -20.04 -32.47 -6.32
N ASP A 551 -19.80 -31.17 -6.46
CA ASP A 551 -18.82 -30.62 -7.39
C ASP A 551 -17.43 -30.58 -6.72
N TYR A 552 -16.89 -31.77 -6.56
CA TYR A 552 -15.66 -31.98 -5.77
C TYR A 552 -14.43 -31.34 -6.41
N GLN A 553 -14.39 -31.19 -7.74
CA GLN A 553 -13.24 -30.54 -8.38
C GLN A 553 -13.23 -29.04 -8.06
N ARG A 554 -14.37 -28.35 -8.21
CA ARG A 554 -14.45 -26.94 -7.79
C ARG A 554 -14.23 -26.75 -6.31
N ALA A 555 -14.68 -27.71 -5.47
CA ALA A 555 -14.38 -27.69 -4.05
C ALA A 555 -12.87 -27.71 -3.79
N VAL A 556 -12.11 -28.61 -4.45
CA VAL A 556 -10.65 -28.66 -4.33
C VAL A 556 -10.02 -27.34 -4.73
N ASP A 557 -10.32 -26.82 -5.94
CA ASP A 557 -9.70 -25.61 -6.47
C ASP A 557 -9.95 -24.38 -5.55
N THR A 558 -11.19 -24.29 -5.00
CA THR A 558 -11.57 -23.19 -4.11
C THR A 558 -10.91 -23.33 -2.73
N LEU A 559 -10.88 -24.55 -2.17
CA LEU A 559 -10.28 -24.82 -0.87
C LEU A 559 -8.74 -24.76 -0.89
N GLU A 560 -8.09 -25.10 -2.01
CA GLU A 560 -6.65 -24.86 -2.20
C GLU A 560 -6.34 -23.37 -2.10
N ARG A 561 -7.16 -22.51 -2.73
CA ARG A 561 -7.02 -21.06 -2.60
C ARG A 561 -7.28 -20.59 -1.18
N ALA A 562 -8.33 -21.10 -0.51
CA ALA A 562 -8.61 -20.78 0.90
C ALA A 562 -7.42 -21.16 1.80
N ALA A 563 -6.90 -22.39 1.67
CA ALA A 563 -5.75 -22.88 2.44
C ALA A 563 -4.42 -22.18 2.09
N SER A 564 -4.31 -21.55 0.95
CA SER A 564 -3.15 -20.70 0.61
C SER A 564 -3.21 -19.35 1.32
N LEU A 565 -4.41 -18.79 1.52
CA LEU A 565 -4.63 -17.56 2.25
C LEU A 565 -4.56 -17.75 3.77
N GLU A 566 -5.06 -18.88 4.27
CA GLU A 566 -5.05 -19.24 5.68
C GLU A 566 -4.44 -20.64 5.90
N PRO A 567 -3.11 -20.76 5.77
CA PRO A 567 -2.43 -22.07 5.73
C PRO A 567 -2.41 -22.81 7.08
N ASP A 568 -2.70 -22.12 8.18
CA ASP A 568 -2.67 -22.67 9.54
C ASP A 568 -4.08 -22.82 10.14
N GLU A 569 -5.15 -22.58 9.37
CA GLU A 569 -6.53 -22.74 9.84
C GLU A 569 -6.98 -24.22 9.75
N PRO A 570 -7.16 -24.91 10.88
CA PRO A 570 -7.40 -26.35 10.88
C PRO A 570 -8.65 -26.77 10.13
N LEU A 571 -9.74 -25.98 10.20
CA LEU A 571 -11.02 -26.30 9.57
C LEU A 571 -10.92 -26.25 8.05
N ILE A 572 -10.29 -25.20 7.52
CA ILE A 572 -10.07 -25.05 6.08
C ILE A 572 -9.24 -26.20 5.53
N ILE A 573 -8.17 -26.55 6.25
CA ILE A 573 -7.27 -27.65 5.84
C ILE A 573 -8.02 -29.01 5.92
N GLU A 574 -8.91 -29.19 6.90
CA GLU A 574 -9.74 -30.40 7.04
C GLU A 574 -10.72 -30.51 5.87
N HIS A 575 -11.45 -29.43 5.52
CA HIS A 575 -12.36 -29.40 4.36
C HIS A 575 -11.62 -29.71 3.06
N LEU A 576 -10.41 -29.16 2.87
CA LEU A 576 -9.56 -29.48 1.71
C LEU A 576 -9.19 -30.98 1.68
N GLY A 577 -8.86 -31.56 2.84
CA GLY A 577 -8.61 -33.00 2.97
C GLY A 577 -9.83 -33.86 2.58
N ASP A 578 -11.02 -33.43 3.00
CA ASP A 578 -12.27 -34.10 2.62
C ASP A 578 -12.52 -34.00 1.10
N ALA A 579 -12.27 -32.85 0.49
CA ALA A 579 -12.40 -32.64 -0.95
C ALA A 579 -11.40 -33.49 -1.75
N TYR A 580 -10.14 -33.56 -1.32
CA TYR A 580 -9.14 -34.45 -1.93
C TYR A 580 -9.55 -35.92 -1.85
N ARG A 581 -10.07 -36.36 -0.72
CA ARG A 581 -10.55 -37.74 -0.56
C ARG A 581 -11.67 -38.05 -1.54
N ARG A 582 -12.62 -37.14 -1.76
CA ARG A 582 -13.75 -37.33 -2.71
C ARG A 582 -13.29 -37.34 -4.17
N THR A 583 -12.15 -36.72 -4.49
CA THR A 583 -11.52 -36.76 -5.81
C THR A 583 -10.46 -37.87 -5.93
N SER A 584 -10.42 -38.82 -5.02
CA SER A 584 -9.47 -39.94 -5.00
C SER A 584 -8.00 -39.56 -4.85
N LYS A 585 -7.71 -38.32 -4.45
CA LYS A 585 -6.36 -37.78 -4.18
C LYS A 585 -5.92 -38.14 -2.75
N ASN A 586 -5.89 -39.45 -2.43
CA ASN A 586 -5.74 -39.96 -1.05
C ASN A 586 -4.43 -39.53 -0.36
N ALA A 587 -3.32 -39.39 -1.10
CA ALA A 587 -2.04 -38.94 -0.56
C ALA A 587 -2.13 -37.47 -0.08
N GLN A 588 -2.75 -36.59 -0.88
CA GLN A 588 -2.95 -35.17 -0.57
C GLN A 588 -3.95 -35.02 0.59
N ALA A 589 -5.01 -35.84 0.63
CA ALA A 589 -5.95 -35.85 1.75
C ALA A 589 -5.24 -36.23 3.07
N GLY A 590 -4.38 -37.24 3.06
CA GLY A 590 -3.61 -37.64 4.25
C GLY A 590 -2.63 -36.55 4.71
N GLU A 591 -2.01 -35.85 3.80
CA GLU A 591 -1.15 -34.71 4.12
C GLU A 591 -1.94 -33.54 4.72
N ALA A 592 -3.08 -33.19 4.12
CA ALA A 592 -3.96 -32.14 4.63
C ALA A 592 -4.43 -32.44 6.05
N TYR A 593 -4.91 -33.66 6.32
CA TYR A 593 -5.33 -34.04 7.69
C TYR A 593 -4.18 -34.00 8.70
N ARG A 594 -2.95 -34.39 8.31
CA ARG A 594 -1.78 -34.26 9.20
C ARG A 594 -1.44 -32.81 9.49
N ARG A 595 -1.54 -31.95 8.48
CA ARG A 595 -1.35 -30.49 8.66
C ARG A 595 -2.42 -29.92 9.59
N ALA A 596 -3.70 -30.24 9.38
CA ALA A 596 -4.77 -29.80 10.26
C ALA A 596 -4.55 -30.26 11.70
N LEU A 597 -4.15 -31.54 11.91
CA LEU A 597 -3.84 -32.08 13.23
C LEU A 597 -2.66 -31.35 13.89
N LYS A 598 -1.63 -31.03 13.13
CA LYS A 598 -0.48 -30.24 13.62
C LYS A 598 -0.91 -28.83 14.04
N ALA A 599 -1.74 -28.17 13.24
CA ALA A 599 -2.25 -26.83 13.56
C ALA A 599 -3.11 -26.86 14.85
N LEU A 600 -3.98 -27.86 15.03
CA LEU A 600 -4.75 -28.06 16.26
C LEU A 600 -3.86 -28.32 17.50
N THR A 601 -2.74 -29.01 17.33
CA THR A 601 -1.84 -29.31 18.46
C THR A 601 -0.97 -28.10 18.84
N ALA A 602 -0.78 -27.17 17.92
CA ALA A 602 -0.09 -25.90 18.20
C ALA A 602 -0.94 -24.92 19.02
N ALA A 603 -2.27 -25.10 19.03
CA ALA A 603 -3.23 -24.29 19.81
C ALA A 603 -4.13 -25.19 20.69
N PRO A 604 -3.60 -25.84 21.74
CA PRO A 604 -4.28 -26.91 22.48
C PRO A 604 -5.48 -26.46 23.33
N GLU A 605 -5.79 -25.18 23.37
CA GLU A 605 -6.58 -24.56 24.45
C GLU A 605 -8.10 -24.56 24.23
N LEU A 606 -8.59 -24.97 23.07
CA LEU A 606 -10.03 -24.97 22.81
C LEU A 606 -10.58 -26.38 23.01
N GLN A 607 -11.56 -26.56 23.93
CA GLN A 607 -12.26 -27.85 24.13
C GLN A 607 -12.91 -28.33 22.83
N GLU A 608 -13.30 -27.40 21.95
CA GLU A 608 -13.82 -27.68 20.60
C GLU A 608 -12.85 -28.53 19.77
N HIS A 609 -11.56 -28.32 19.96
CA HIS A 609 -10.52 -29.05 19.24
C HIS A 609 -10.41 -30.54 19.60
N LYS A 610 -10.92 -30.96 20.76
CA LYS A 610 -10.86 -32.40 21.12
C LYS A 610 -11.70 -33.26 20.18
N GLY A 611 -12.91 -32.82 19.86
CA GLY A 611 -13.79 -33.53 18.92
C GLY A 611 -13.21 -33.56 17.50
N GLN A 612 -12.70 -32.44 17.03
CA GLN A 612 -12.07 -32.26 15.71
C GLN A 612 -10.78 -33.12 15.61
N LYS A 613 -9.93 -33.09 16.63
CA LYS A 613 -8.74 -33.93 16.68
C LYS A 613 -9.08 -35.42 16.51
N GLN A 614 -10.06 -35.93 17.27
CA GLN A 614 -10.50 -37.32 17.15
C GLN A 614 -11.10 -37.61 15.77
N ALA A 615 -11.81 -36.67 15.17
CA ALA A 615 -12.33 -36.81 13.81
C ALA A 615 -11.20 -36.93 12.76
N LEU A 616 -10.20 -36.09 12.84
CA LEU A 616 -9.01 -36.11 11.96
C LEU A 616 -8.21 -37.42 12.12
N GLU A 617 -7.99 -37.88 13.34
CA GLU A 617 -7.34 -39.17 13.61
C GLU A 617 -8.12 -40.34 12.99
N ARG A 618 -9.45 -40.34 13.09
CA ARG A 618 -10.31 -41.33 12.42
C ARG A 618 -10.21 -41.26 10.90
N LYS A 619 -10.24 -40.05 10.31
CA LYS A 619 -10.08 -39.83 8.86
C LYS A 619 -8.73 -40.37 8.36
N LEU A 620 -7.64 -40.11 9.08
CA LEU A 620 -6.31 -40.64 8.77
C LEU A 620 -6.26 -42.17 8.82
N LYS A 621 -6.87 -42.77 9.85
CA LYS A 621 -6.96 -44.24 9.99
C LYS A 621 -7.73 -44.89 8.83
N MET A 622 -8.83 -44.26 8.37
CA MET A 622 -9.59 -44.73 7.21
C MET A 622 -8.77 -44.72 5.91
N LEU A 623 -7.95 -43.72 5.71
CA LEU A 623 -7.06 -43.65 4.52
C LEU A 623 -5.99 -44.74 4.55
N SER A 624 -5.43 -45.06 5.71
CA SER A 624 -4.41 -46.13 5.86
C SER A 624 -4.94 -47.54 5.61
N THR A 625 -6.23 -47.77 5.87
CA THR A 625 -6.89 -49.08 5.62
C THR A 625 -7.36 -49.26 4.18
N GLN A 626 -7.44 -48.18 3.39
CA GLN A 626 -7.84 -48.21 1.97
C GLN A 626 -6.65 -48.35 1.00
N THR A 627 -5.43 -48.31 1.49
CA THR A 627 -4.23 -48.61 0.67
C THR A 627 -3.93 -50.09 0.81
N PRO A 628 -4.25 -50.95 -0.19
CA PRO A 628 -3.81 -52.33 -0.14
C PRO A 628 -2.28 -52.35 -0.14
N GLY A 629 -1.69 -53.09 0.79
CA GLY A 629 -0.25 -53.26 0.87
C GLY A 629 0.33 -53.67 -0.48
N ARG A 630 1.37 -52.96 -0.90
CA ARG A 630 2.30 -53.42 -1.92
C ARG A 630 3.27 -54.39 -1.31
#